data_1b06866f1238a4c3e2b35c5d5e70e044
#
_entry.id   1b06866f1238a4c3e2b35c5d5e70e044
#
_cell.length_a   1.000
_cell.length_b   1.000
_cell.length_c   1.000
_cell.angle_alpha   90.00
_cell.angle_beta   90.00
_cell.angle_gamma   90.00
#
_symmetry.space_group_name_H-M   'P 1'
#
loop_
_entity.id
_entity.type
_entity.pdbx_description
1 polymer ?
#
loop_
_entity_poly.entity_id
_entity_poly.type
_entity_poly.pdbx_seq_one_letter_code
_entity_poly.pdbx_strand_id
1 'polypeptide(L)'
;MKVLVTGAAGFIGFHVIQKLLATEHSVVGIDNLNTYYDVALKRARLTQIGVDPKFDFRKMDLSDRFLVRELFSAIKPDRVIHLAAQAGVRYSLENPQAYIDSNIQGFLNILEGCRHNDV
;
A
#
# COMPACT_ATOMS: atom_id res chain seq x y z
N MET A 1 1.57 10.20 -14.62
CA MET A 1 2.47 10.01 -13.47
C MET A 1 2.37 8.58 -12.98
N LYS A 2 3.44 8.05 -12.44
CA LYS A 2 3.45 6.77 -11.74
C LYS A 2 3.20 7.00 -10.25
N VAL A 3 2.12 6.45 -9.71
CA VAL A 3 1.70 6.64 -8.32
C VAL A 3 1.83 5.33 -7.56
N LEU A 4 2.54 5.35 -6.43
CA LEU A 4 2.54 4.25 -5.48
C LEU A 4 1.38 4.44 -4.50
N VAL A 5 0.51 3.44 -4.38
CA VAL A 5 -0.60 3.44 -3.42
C VAL A 5 -0.40 2.30 -2.43
N THR A 6 -0.23 2.61 -1.16
CA THR A 6 -0.18 1.62 -0.09
C THR A 6 -1.57 1.40 0.50
N GLY A 7 -1.84 0.21 1.03
CA GLY A 7 -3.19 -0.16 1.45
C GLY A 7 -4.13 -0.34 0.26
N ALA A 8 -3.59 -0.84 -0.85
CA ALA A 8 -4.27 -0.93 -2.14
C ALA A 8 -5.56 -1.77 -2.12
N ALA A 9 -5.62 -2.80 -1.30
CA ALA A 9 -6.77 -3.68 -1.16
C ALA A 9 -7.74 -3.23 -0.05
N GLY A 10 -7.45 -2.12 0.64
CA GLY A 10 -8.33 -1.49 1.61
C GLY A 10 -9.49 -0.75 0.93
N PHE A 11 -10.48 -0.32 1.73
CA PHE A 11 -11.65 0.38 1.21
C PHE A 11 -11.28 1.68 0.49
N ILE A 12 -10.50 2.53 1.13
CA ILE A 12 -10.08 3.83 0.53
C ILE A 12 -9.12 3.59 -0.63
N GLY A 13 -8.12 2.71 -0.45
CA GLY A 13 -7.10 2.41 -1.46
C GLY A 13 -7.72 1.93 -2.78
N PHE A 14 -8.67 1.02 -2.70
CA PHE A 14 -9.41 0.53 -3.87
C PHE A 14 -10.06 1.66 -4.67
N HIS A 15 -10.80 2.56 -4.02
CA HIS A 15 -11.47 3.67 -4.68
C HIS A 15 -10.49 4.70 -5.26
N VAL A 16 -9.40 4.96 -4.55
CA VAL A 16 -8.32 5.85 -5.04
C VAL A 16 -7.69 5.27 -6.31
N ILE A 17 -7.37 3.97 -6.31
CA ILE A 17 -6.79 3.29 -7.48
C ILE A 17 -7.73 3.38 -8.68
N GLN A 18 -9.02 3.05 -8.51
CA GLN A 18 -9.98 3.18 -9.60
C GLN A 18 -10.01 4.59 -10.18
N LYS A 19 -9.97 5.61 -9.33
CA LYS A 19 -9.97 7.01 -9.76
C LYS A 19 -8.71 7.38 -10.53
N LEU A 20 -7.53 6.91 -10.08
CA LEU A 20 -6.26 7.16 -10.75
C LEU A 20 -6.20 6.47 -12.12
N LEU A 21 -6.66 5.22 -12.21
CA LEU A 21 -6.68 4.46 -13.47
C LEU A 21 -7.64 5.02 -14.50
N ALA A 22 -8.70 5.70 -14.07
CA ALA A 22 -9.63 6.41 -14.97
C ALA A 22 -9.00 7.65 -15.62
N THR A 23 -7.79 8.00 -15.22
CA THR A 23 -7.01 9.12 -15.77
C THR A 23 -5.71 8.60 -16.41
N GLU A 24 -4.80 9.50 -16.77
CA GLU A 24 -3.53 9.16 -17.43
C GLU A 24 -2.45 8.61 -16.48
N HIS A 25 -2.83 8.16 -15.27
CA HIS A 25 -1.88 7.66 -14.28
C HIS A 25 -1.66 6.15 -14.37
N SER A 26 -0.43 5.71 -14.12
CA SER A 26 -0.12 4.31 -13.80
C SER A 26 0.01 4.15 -12.29
N VAL A 27 -0.41 3.02 -11.77
CA VAL A 27 -0.47 2.75 -10.33
C VAL A 27 0.28 1.48 -9.98
N VAL A 28 1.16 1.57 -9.01
CA VAL A 28 1.67 0.40 -8.29
C VAL A 28 0.95 0.35 -6.95
N GLY A 29 0.17 -0.69 -6.73
CA GLY A 29 -0.58 -0.91 -5.49
C GLY A 29 0.12 -1.94 -4.61
N ILE A 30 0.29 -1.65 -3.32
CA ILE A 30 0.83 -2.61 -2.36
C ILE A 30 -0.08 -2.81 -1.16
N ASP A 31 -0.18 -4.05 -0.71
CA ASP A 31 -0.95 -4.46 0.46
C ASP A 31 -0.37 -5.78 0.98
N ASN A 32 -0.38 -6.01 2.29
CA ASN A 32 0.06 -7.27 2.86
C ASN A 32 -1.05 -8.32 2.94
N LEU A 33 -2.30 -7.91 2.66
CA LEU A 33 -3.49 -8.76 2.74
C LEU A 33 -3.64 -9.43 4.12
N ASN A 34 -3.35 -8.69 5.20
CA ASN A 34 -3.48 -9.23 6.54
C ASN A 34 -4.93 -9.59 6.88
N THR A 35 -5.09 -10.40 7.92
CA THR A 35 -6.38 -11.02 8.28
C THR A 35 -7.22 -10.16 9.22
N TYR A 36 -6.81 -8.95 9.57
CA TYR A 36 -7.59 -8.08 10.45
C TYR A 36 -8.99 -7.79 9.87
N TYR A 37 -9.04 -7.43 8.59
CA TYR A 37 -10.27 -7.48 7.82
C TYR A 37 -10.30 -8.73 6.95
N ASP A 38 -11.48 -9.11 6.48
CA ASP A 38 -11.66 -10.29 5.64
C ASP A 38 -10.80 -10.22 4.37
N VAL A 39 -9.88 -11.17 4.21
CA VAL A 39 -9.00 -11.28 3.05
C VAL A 39 -9.80 -11.51 1.77
N ALA A 40 -10.93 -12.23 1.82
CA ALA A 40 -11.78 -12.45 0.66
C ALA A 40 -12.33 -11.13 0.10
N LEU A 41 -12.67 -10.18 0.98
CA LEU A 41 -13.11 -8.84 0.58
C LEU A 41 -11.96 -8.05 -0.11
N LYS A 42 -10.76 -8.14 0.43
CA LYS A 42 -9.56 -7.53 -0.18
C LYS A 42 -9.28 -8.10 -1.57
N ARG A 43 -9.35 -9.43 -1.71
CA ARG A 43 -9.17 -10.09 -3.00
C ARG A 43 -10.27 -9.74 -4.00
N ALA A 44 -11.51 -9.61 -3.55
CA ALA A 44 -12.63 -9.18 -4.39
C ALA A 44 -12.42 -7.77 -4.96
N ARG A 45 -11.88 -6.85 -4.17
CA ARG A 45 -11.52 -5.50 -4.63
C ARG A 45 -10.44 -5.53 -5.70
N LEU A 46 -9.38 -6.32 -5.50
CA LEU A 46 -8.32 -6.49 -6.50
C LEU A 46 -8.86 -7.12 -7.79
N THR A 47 -9.74 -8.12 -7.69
CA THR A 47 -10.41 -8.74 -8.83
C THR A 47 -11.25 -7.72 -9.59
N GLN A 48 -11.94 -6.83 -8.89
CA GLN A 48 -12.76 -5.79 -9.50
C GLN A 48 -11.93 -4.72 -10.22
N ILE A 49 -10.72 -4.40 -9.76
CA ILE A 49 -9.78 -3.57 -10.52
C ILE A 49 -9.41 -4.31 -11.82
N GLY A 50 -9.23 -5.62 -11.73
CA GLY A 50 -9.00 -6.49 -12.86
C GLY A 50 -7.61 -6.33 -13.49
N VAL A 51 -7.53 -6.73 -14.75
CA VAL A 51 -6.30 -6.62 -15.53
C VAL A 51 -6.31 -5.28 -16.27
N ASP A 52 -5.51 -4.35 -15.77
CA ASP A 52 -5.27 -3.05 -16.42
C ASP A 52 -3.76 -2.91 -16.65
N PRO A 53 -3.29 -2.63 -17.89
CA PRO A 53 -1.86 -2.48 -18.16
C PRO A 53 -1.19 -1.34 -17.38
N LYS A 54 -1.98 -0.42 -16.83
CA LYS A 54 -1.50 0.67 -15.97
C LYS A 54 -1.47 0.31 -14.48
N PHE A 55 -1.91 -0.90 -14.09
CA PHE A 55 -1.97 -1.33 -12.70
C PHE A 55 -1.06 -2.53 -12.43
N ASP A 56 -0.17 -2.40 -11.46
CA ASP A 56 0.70 -3.47 -10.95
C ASP A 56 0.43 -3.64 -9.45
N PHE A 57 -0.07 -4.80 -9.05
CA PHE A 57 -0.29 -5.12 -7.62
C PHE A 57 0.85 -5.98 -7.08
N ARG A 58 1.36 -5.60 -5.93
CA ARG A 58 2.39 -6.38 -5.22
C ARG A 58 1.96 -6.64 -3.77
N LYS A 59 1.91 -7.92 -3.40
CA LYS A 59 1.72 -8.32 -2.02
C LYS A 59 3.03 -8.16 -1.26
N MET A 60 3.08 -7.23 -0.31
CA MET A 60 4.25 -7.01 0.53
C MET A 60 3.89 -6.29 1.82
N ASP A 61 4.72 -6.44 2.83
CA ASP A 61 4.60 -5.77 4.11
C ASP A 61 5.52 -4.55 4.18
N LEU A 62 4.97 -3.40 4.58
CA LEU A 62 5.72 -2.15 4.70
C LEU A 62 6.71 -2.14 5.86
N SER A 63 6.55 -3.01 6.84
CA SER A 63 7.49 -3.15 7.94
C SER A 63 8.83 -3.75 7.50
N ASP A 64 8.86 -4.41 6.34
CA ASP A 64 10.08 -4.93 5.74
C ASP A 64 10.85 -3.79 5.02
N ARG A 65 11.83 -3.23 5.72
CA ARG A 65 12.67 -2.14 5.25
C ARG A 65 13.37 -2.44 3.94
N PHE A 66 13.88 -3.66 3.78
CA PHE A 66 14.62 -4.05 2.58
C PHE A 66 13.68 -4.08 1.36
N LEU A 67 12.53 -4.73 1.48
CA LEU A 67 11.56 -4.83 0.39
C LEU A 67 11.04 -3.45 -0.04
N VAL A 68 10.78 -2.55 0.91
CA VAL A 68 10.33 -1.18 0.58
C VAL A 68 11.41 -0.42 -0.18
N ARG A 69 12.66 -0.50 0.25
CA ARG A 69 13.78 0.13 -0.43
C ARG A 69 13.95 -0.38 -1.86
N GLU A 70 13.91 -1.71 -2.05
CA GLU A 70 14.00 -2.32 -3.37
C GLU A 70 12.82 -1.91 -4.26
N LEU A 71 11.61 -1.84 -3.71
CA LEU A 71 10.43 -1.37 -4.42
C LEU A 71 10.65 0.04 -4.97
N PHE A 72 11.01 1.00 -4.12
CA PHE A 72 11.22 2.39 -4.54
C PHE A 72 12.31 2.51 -5.62
N SER A 73 13.41 1.79 -5.46
CA SER A 73 14.50 1.78 -6.45
C SER A 73 14.05 1.24 -7.81
N ALA A 74 13.20 0.21 -7.79
CA ALA A 74 12.71 -0.45 -9.01
C ALA A 74 11.64 0.37 -9.74
N ILE A 75 10.66 0.93 -9.01
CA ILE A 75 9.51 1.60 -9.63
C ILE A 75 9.71 3.09 -9.84
N LYS A 76 10.53 3.75 -8.99
CA LYS A 76 10.76 5.21 -8.99
C LYS A 76 9.45 5.97 -9.16
N PRO A 77 8.59 5.98 -8.12
CA PRO A 77 7.29 6.61 -8.24
C PRO A 77 7.42 8.14 -8.28
N ASP A 78 6.54 8.81 -9.02
CA ASP A 78 6.45 10.27 -9.02
C ASP A 78 5.76 10.79 -7.75
N ARG A 79 4.83 10.00 -7.21
CA ARG A 79 4.04 10.35 -6.00
C ARG A 79 3.72 9.09 -5.21
N VAL A 80 3.51 9.27 -3.91
CA VAL A 80 3.04 8.21 -3.00
C VAL A 80 1.75 8.65 -2.33
N ILE A 81 0.76 7.76 -2.33
CA ILE A 81 -0.46 7.88 -1.51
C ILE A 81 -0.40 6.76 -0.47
N HIS A 82 -0.09 7.14 0.76
CA HIS A 82 0.12 6.19 1.85
C HIS A 82 -1.16 6.01 2.67
N LEU A 83 -1.85 4.88 2.47
CA LEU A 83 -3.11 4.54 3.12
C LEU A 83 -3.01 3.27 3.97
N ALA A 84 -1.89 2.55 3.89
CA ALA A 84 -1.68 1.35 4.69
C ALA A 84 -1.49 1.72 6.17
N ALA A 85 -2.29 1.13 7.02
CA ALA A 85 -2.19 1.28 8.46
C ALA A 85 -2.86 0.10 9.16
N GLN A 86 -2.43 -0.21 10.38
CA GLN A 86 -3.21 -1.02 11.29
C GLN A 86 -4.31 -0.15 11.88
N ALA A 87 -5.56 -0.47 11.58
CA ALA A 87 -6.74 0.24 12.05
C ALA A 87 -7.34 -0.44 13.28
N GLY A 88 -8.27 0.27 13.96
CA GLY A 88 -9.02 -0.24 15.11
C GLY A 88 -8.35 0.09 16.45
N VAL A 89 -9.11 0.74 17.33
CA VAL A 89 -8.57 1.14 18.65
C VAL A 89 -8.45 -0.05 19.60
N ARG A 90 -9.48 -0.90 19.66
CA ARG A 90 -9.54 -2.03 20.62
C ARG A 90 -8.49 -3.11 20.35
N TYR A 91 -8.21 -3.39 19.09
CA TYR A 91 -7.22 -4.38 18.72
C TYR A 91 -5.81 -4.03 19.20
N SER A 92 -5.52 -2.75 19.48
CA SER A 92 -4.24 -2.32 20.05
C SER A 92 -3.99 -2.88 21.46
N LEU A 93 -5.03 -3.27 22.17
CA LEU A 93 -4.91 -3.93 23.49
C LEU A 93 -4.51 -5.40 23.34
N GLU A 94 -4.87 -6.04 22.22
CA GLU A 94 -4.56 -7.44 21.93
C GLU A 94 -3.21 -7.58 21.25
N ASN A 95 -2.91 -6.72 20.29
CA ASN A 95 -1.70 -6.77 19.48
C ASN A 95 -1.12 -5.37 19.24
N PRO A 96 -0.53 -4.73 20.26
CA PRO A 96 0.06 -3.40 20.12
C PRO A 96 1.24 -3.38 19.13
N GLN A 97 1.98 -4.49 18.99
CA GLN A 97 3.12 -4.58 18.07
C GLN A 97 2.71 -4.36 16.62
N ALA A 98 1.52 -4.80 16.22
CA ALA A 98 1.01 -4.58 14.86
C ALA A 98 0.91 -3.08 14.51
N TYR A 99 0.60 -2.23 15.49
CA TYR A 99 0.53 -0.77 15.30
C TYR A 99 1.92 -0.15 15.15
N ILE A 100 2.89 -0.61 15.91
CA ILE A 100 4.27 -0.16 15.79
C ILE A 100 4.84 -0.57 14.43
N ASP A 101 4.67 -1.83 14.05
CA ASP A 101 5.22 -2.35 12.80
C ASP A 101 4.60 -1.65 11.57
N SER A 102 3.29 -1.48 11.55
CA SER A 102 2.59 -0.88 10.42
C SER A 102 2.65 0.64 10.41
N ASN A 103 2.30 1.27 11.55
CA ASN A 103 2.04 2.71 11.61
C ASN A 103 3.27 3.54 11.95
N ILE A 104 4.31 2.93 12.51
CA ILE A 104 5.57 3.59 12.82
C ILE A 104 6.68 3.09 11.88
N GLN A 105 7.05 1.82 11.96
CA GLN A 105 8.12 1.27 11.12
C GLN A 105 7.75 1.33 9.63
N GLY A 106 6.54 0.93 9.27
CA GLY A 106 6.06 0.99 7.89
C GLY A 106 6.03 2.41 7.35
N PHE A 107 5.56 3.37 8.13
CA PHE A 107 5.54 4.78 7.74
C PHE A 107 6.95 5.34 7.57
N LEU A 108 7.86 5.04 8.50
CA LEU A 108 9.27 5.43 8.37
C LEU A 108 9.88 4.89 7.07
N ASN A 109 9.64 3.64 6.75
CA ASN A 109 10.16 3.02 5.53
C ASN A 109 9.66 3.74 4.26
N ILE A 110 8.39 4.17 4.25
CA ILE A 110 7.83 4.98 3.14
C ILE A 110 8.51 6.35 3.06
N LEU A 111 8.67 7.05 4.17
CA LEU A 111 9.35 8.36 4.21
C LEU A 111 10.80 8.25 3.70
N GLU A 112 11.52 7.23 4.14
CA GLU A 112 12.89 6.97 3.68
C GLU A 112 12.93 6.62 2.19
N GLY A 113 11.96 5.84 1.71
CA GLY A 113 11.79 5.57 0.29
C GLY A 113 11.63 6.84 -0.53
N CYS A 114 10.77 7.75 -0.07
CA CYS A 114 10.56 9.05 -0.71
C CYS A 114 11.83 9.89 -0.67
N ARG A 115 12.46 10.02 0.50
CA ARG A 115 13.67 10.84 0.68
C ARG A 115 14.82 10.41 -0.22
N HIS A 116 15.03 9.11 -0.40
CA HIS A 116 16.14 8.59 -1.19
C HIS A 116 15.86 8.54 -2.70
N ASN A 117 14.64 8.81 -3.14
CA ASN A 117 14.25 8.75 -4.55
C ASN A 117 13.60 10.05 -5.06
N ASP A 118 13.75 11.15 -4.33
CA ASP A 118 13.27 12.49 -4.68
C ASP A 118 11.77 12.56 -4.97
N VAL A 119 10.99 11.86 -4.14
CA VAL A 119 9.51 11.81 -4.24
C VAL A 119 8.88 12.85 -3.32
#